data_722aee78f7b0bf9e7f887eb8d417799b
#
_entry.id   722aee78f7b0bf9e7f887eb8d417799b
#
_cell.length_a   1.000
_cell.length_b   1.000
_cell.length_c   1.000
_cell.angle_alpha   90.00
_cell.angle_beta   90.00
_cell.angle_gamma   90.00
#
_symmetry.space_group_name_H-M   'P 1'
#
loop_
_entity.id
_entity.type
_entity.pdbx_description
1 polymer ?
#
loop_
_entity_poly.entity_id
_entity_poly.type
_entity_poly.pdbx_seq_one_letter_code
_entity_poly.pdbx_strand_id
1 'polypeptide(L)'
;DGVRLTKAQRSVYPHNDMSGLENALREGRSADRKLIITDGVFSMDGDIAPLDEIVDMAEEYDAMVMVDDCHGEGVLGEGRGIVAHFELQGRVTVEGGSYSKALGVQGGIIAGSEDLRNYALNHSRSWLLSGSQPPGVAAAQKASIEVLRDEPQHVERLWSNTNYFRDELSSLGFDTGVSTTPIIPVMCGESRVAQQLSRKLR
;
A
#
# COMPACT_ATOMS: atom_id res chain seq x y z
N ASP A 1 -4.07 -1.05 13.10
CA ASP A 1 -4.96 -0.72 14.22
C ASP A 1 -6.36 -1.31 14.04
N GLY A 2 -6.99 -1.29 12.85
CA GLY A 2 -8.33 -1.82 12.62
C GLY A 2 -8.50 -3.28 13.08
N VAL A 3 -7.53 -4.14 12.78
CA VAL A 3 -7.53 -5.54 13.21
C VAL A 3 -7.60 -5.69 14.74
N ARG A 4 -6.98 -4.78 15.50
CA ARG A 4 -7.00 -4.80 16.97
C ARG A 4 -8.38 -4.50 17.56
N LEU A 5 -9.25 -3.84 16.80
CA LEU A 5 -10.60 -3.51 17.19
C LEU A 5 -11.60 -4.66 16.93
N THR A 6 -11.17 -5.68 16.20
CA THR A 6 -11.99 -6.87 15.94
C THR A 6 -11.82 -7.92 17.02
N LYS A 7 -12.74 -8.90 17.06
CA LYS A 7 -12.63 -10.09 17.92
C LYS A 7 -11.97 -11.28 17.20
N ALA A 8 -11.49 -11.07 15.97
CA ALA A 8 -10.83 -12.10 15.18
C ALA A 8 -9.50 -12.53 15.84
N GLN A 9 -9.18 -13.80 15.74
CA GLN A 9 -7.83 -14.27 16.03
C GLN A 9 -6.88 -13.61 15.03
N ARG A 10 -5.69 -13.26 15.52
CA ARG A 10 -4.67 -12.62 14.69
C ARG A 10 -3.34 -13.35 14.85
N SER A 11 -2.67 -13.52 13.74
CA SER A 11 -1.27 -13.94 13.67
C SER A 11 -0.47 -12.84 12.95
N VAL A 12 0.78 -12.71 13.30
CA VAL A 12 1.71 -11.75 12.65
C VAL A 12 2.86 -12.58 12.11
N TYR A 13 3.08 -12.49 10.80
CA TYR A 13 4.24 -13.10 10.17
C TYR A 13 5.36 -12.06 9.99
N PRO A 14 6.64 -12.48 9.91
CA PRO A 14 7.75 -11.57 9.71
C PRO A 14 7.63 -10.82 8.36
N HIS A 15 8.27 -9.66 8.29
CA HIS A 15 8.23 -8.78 7.13
C HIS A 15 8.67 -9.52 5.86
N ASN A 16 7.78 -9.57 4.86
CA ASN A 16 7.97 -10.23 3.56
C ASN A 16 8.46 -11.70 3.66
N ASP A 17 8.20 -12.38 4.78
CA ASP A 17 8.55 -13.80 4.97
C ASP A 17 7.39 -14.70 4.56
N MET A 18 7.47 -15.24 3.34
CA MET A 18 6.43 -16.12 2.79
C MET A 18 6.36 -17.46 3.55
N SER A 19 7.48 -17.94 4.07
CA SER A 19 7.47 -19.16 4.93
C SER A 19 6.74 -18.90 6.24
N GLY A 20 6.93 -17.71 6.83
CA GLY A 20 6.19 -17.25 8.00
C GLY A 20 4.70 -17.10 7.74
N LEU A 21 4.33 -16.57 6.58
CA LEU A 21 2.94 -16.47 6.14
C LEU A 21 2.30 -17.85 5.99
N GLU A 22 2.97 -18.78 5.31
CA GLU A 22 2.48 -20.16 5.13
C GLU A 22 2.24 -20.86 6.46
N ASN A 23 3.18 -20.73 7.40
CA ASN A 23 3.04 -21.30 8.73
C ASN A 23 1.82 -20.73 9.47
N ALA A 24 1.60 -19.40 9.40
CA ALA A 24 0.44 -18.76 10.00
C ALA A 24 -0.88 -19.25 9.38
N LEU A 25 -0.92 -19.46 8.06
CA LEU A 25 -2.09 -20.01 7.36
C LEU A 25 -2.35 -21.48 7.72
N ARG A 26 -1.31 -22.28 7.90
CA ARG A 26 -1.41 -23.68 8.36
C ARG A 26 -1.97 -23.76 9.77
N GLU A 27 -1.49 -22.91 10.69
CA GLU A 27 -2.02 -22.84 12.06
C GLU A 27 -3.48 -22.39 12.09
N GLY A 28 -3.85 -21.45 11.20
CA GLY A 28 -5.21 -20.92 11.03
C GLY A 28 -6.14 -21.82 10.20
N ARG A 29 -5.74 -23.05 9.85
CA ARG A 29 -6.48 -23.90 8.90
C ARG A 29 -7.92 -24.24 9.31
N SER A 30 -8.20 -24.27 10.62
CA SER A 30 -9.52 -24.53 11.18
C SER A 30 -10.45 -23.31 11.22
N ALA A 31 -9.96 -22.14 10.84
CA ALA A 31 -10.80 -20.94 10.81
C ALA A 31 -11.75 -20.96 9.60
N ASP A 32 -13.02 -20.62 9.84
CA ASP A 32 -14.04 -20.55 8.79
C ASP A 32 -13.71 -19.53 7.70
N ARG A 33 -13.02 -18.46 8.06
CA ARG A 33 -12.58 -17.41 7.14
C ARG A 33 -11.19 -16.92 7.53
N LYS A 34 -10.37 -16.70 6.54
CA LYS A 34 -9.01 -16.19 6.69
C LYS A 34 -8.85 -14.91 5.87
N LEU A 35 -8.17 -13.93 6.42
CA LEU A 35 -7.87 -12.67 5.73
C LEU A 35 -6.40 -12.35 5.95
N ILE A 36 -5.65 -12.29 4.86
CA ILE A 36 -4.28 -11.77 4.83
C ILE A 36 -4.36 -10.26 4.63
N ILE A 37 -3.63 -9.50 5.43
CA ILE A 37 -3.53 -8.04 5.31
C ILE A 37 -2.08 -7.66 5.18
N THR A 38 -1.73 -6.93 4.14
CA THR A 38 -0.38 -6.41 3.89
C THR A 38 -0.43 -4.99 3.34
N ASP A 39 0.65 -4.24 3.50
CA ASP A 39 0.89 -3.05 2.69
C ASP A 39 1.36 -3.50 1.30
N GLY A 40 1.07 -2.72 0.27
CA GLY A 40 1.61 -2.92 -1.07
C GLY A 40 3.05 -2.44 -1.17
N VAL A 41 3.27 -1.22 -0.73
CA VAL A 41 4.59 -0.60 -0.56
C VAL A 41 4.76 -0.21 0.89
N PHE A 42 5.83 -0.66 1.53
CA PHE A 42 6.10 -0.36 2.93
C PHE A 42 6.70 1.04 3.08
N SER A 43 6.03 1.89 3.82
CA SER A 43 6.30 3.33 3.90
C SER A 43 7.65 3.70 4.51
N MET A 44 8.24 2.83 5.31
CA MET A 44 9.51 3.10 5.99
C MET A 44 10.71 2.58 5.21
N ASP A 45 10.58 1.42 4.59
CA ASP A 45 11.67 0.72 3.92
C ASP A 45 11.63 0.91 2.40
N GLY A 46 10.47 1.27 1.85
CA GLY A 46 10.29 1.52 0.42
C GLY A 46 10.36 0.26 -0.45
N ASP A 47 10.25 -0.90 0.17
CA ASP A 47 10.17 -2.18 -0.53
C ASP A 47 8.71 -2.53 -0.87
N ILE A 48 8.56 -3.48 -1.77
CA ILE A 48 7.28 -3.93 -2.33
C ILE A 48 6.95 -5.29 -1.72
N ALA A 49 5.70 -5.50 -1.30
CA ALA A 49 5.22 -6.82 -0.92
C ALA A 49 5.23 -7.77 -2.12
N PRO A 50 5.65 -9.03 -1.97
CA PRO A 50 5.52 -10.06 -3.01
C PRO A 50 4.05 -10.48 -3.15
N LEU A 51 3.23 -9.57 -3.71
CA LEU A 51 1.77 -9.71 -3.70
C LEU A 51 1.30 -10.89 -4.56
N ASP A 52 2.03 -11.23 -5.60
CA ASP A 52 1.81 -12.41 -6.42
C ASP A 52 1.94 -13.72 -5.61
N GLU A 53 3.02 -13.88 -4.86
CA GLU A 53 3.21 -15.03 -3.97
C GLU A 53 2.16 -15.07 -2.85
N ILE A 54 1.81 -13.90 -2.29
CA ILE A 54 0.76 -13.78 -1.26
C ILE A 54 -0.59 -14.22 -1.79
N VAL A 55 -0.95 -13.81 -3.01
CA VAL A 55 -2.22 -14.16 -3.65
C VAL A 55 -2.27 -15.63 -4.01
N ASP A 56 -1.20 -16.19 -4.58
CA ASP A 56 -1.11 -17.62 -4.88
C ASP A 56 -1.31 -18.47 -3.62
N MET A 57 -0.66 -18.09 -2.55
CA MET A 57 -0.79 -18.76 -1.26
C MET A 57 -2.20 -18.58 -0.65
N ALA A 58 -2.78 -17.39 -0.80
CA ALA A 58 -4.14 -17.14 -0.33
C ALA A 58 -5.16 -18.05 -1.01
N GLU A 59 -5.03 -18.26 -2.33
CA GLU A 59 -5.87 -19.18 -3.09
C GLU A 59 -5.71 -20.64 -2.64
N GLU A 60 -4.46 -21.08 -2.38
CA GLU A 60 -4.19 -22.44 -1.88
C GLU A 60 -4.85 -22.70 -0.52
N TYR A 61 -4.84 -21.69 0.36
CA TYR A 61 -5.37 -21.81 1.72
C TYR A 61 -6.81 -21.32 1.90
N ASP A 62 -7.52 -21.00 0.81
CA ASP A 62 -8.88 -20.42 0.83
C ASP A 62 -8.95 -19.18 1.75
N ALA A 63 -8.05 -18.24 1.51
CA ALA A 63 -7.95 -17.00 2.24
C ALA A 63 -8.25 -15.79 1.34
N MET A 64 -8.82 -14.75 1.92
CA MET A 64 -8.99 -13.45 1.28
C MET A 64 -7.70 -12.63 1.41
N VAL A 65 -7.46 -11.72 0.47
CA VAL A 65 -6.35 -10.77 0.52
C VAL A 65 -6.89 -9.35 0.57
N MET A 66 -6.38 -8.58 1.53
CA MET A 66 -6.53 -7.12 1.58
C MET A 66 -5.14 -6.48 1.48
N VAL A 67 -4.96 -5.63 0.49
CA VAL A 67 -3.75 -4.83 0.33
C VAL A 67 -4.02 -3.36 0.61
N ASP A 68 -3.18 -2.74 1.43
CA ASP A 68 -3.10 -1.28 1.58
C ASP A 68 -2.12 -0.74 0.55
N ASP A 69 -2.64 -0.15 -0.52
CA ASP A 69 -1.84 0.38 -1.62
C ASP A 69 -1.62 1.90 -1.53
N CYS A 70 -1.74 2.47 -0.36
CA CYS A 70 -1.60 3.91 -0.15
C CYS A 70 -0.28 4.51 -0.67
N HIS A 71 0.76 3.73 -0.84
CA HIS A 71 2.06 4.15 -1.37
C HIS A 71 2.37 3.61 -2.77
N GLY A 72 1.58 2.69 -3.31
CA GLY A 72 1.71 2.19 -4.68
C GLY A 72 0.82 2.92 -5.68
N GLU A 73 -0.35 3.40 -5.25
CA GLU A 73 -1.23 4.24 -6.09
C GLU A 73 -0.49 5.49 -6.59
N GLY A 74 -0.61 5.78 -7.88
CA GLY A 74 0.11 6.87 -8.53
C GLY A 74 1.60 6.62 -8.73
N VAL A 75 2.12 5.43 -8.42
CA VAL A 75 3.55 5.06 -8.43
C VAL A 75 3.80 3.79 -9.23
N LEU A 76 3.21 2.66 -8.81
CA LEU A 76 3.39 1.35 -9.42
C LEU A 76 2.38 1.09 -10.54
N GLY A 77 2.65 0.11 -11.41
CA GLY A 77 1.72 -0.32 -12.45
C GLY A 77 1.27 0.83 -13.37
N GLU A 78 2.20 1.69 -13.76
CA GLU A 78 1.91 2.90 -14.56
C GLU A 78 0.97 3.88 -13.83
N GLY A 79 1.08 3.92 -12.50
CA GLY A 79 0.25 4.75 -11.63
C GLY A 79 -1.04 4.08 -11.16
N ARG A 80 -1.33 2.86 -11.61
CA ARG A 80 -2.56 2.12 -11.25
C ARG A 80 -2.45 1.29 -9.98
N GLY A 81 -1.29 1.32 -9.30
CA GLY A 81 -1.05 0.65 -8.04
C GLY A 81 -0.47 -0.76 -8.15
N ILE A 82 -0.31 -1.41 -6.98
CA ILE A 82 0.39 -2.69 -6.87
C ILE A 82 -0.37 -3.85 -7.53
N VAL A 83 -1.70 -3.86 -7.46
CA VAL A 83 -2.53 -4.89 -8.08
C VAL A 83 -2.35 -4.90 -9.60
N ALA A 84 -2.24 -3.71 -10.20
CA ALA A 84 -1.94 -3.57 -11.62
C ALA A 84 -0.48 -3.89 -11.95
N HIS A 85 0.45 -3.61 -11.04
CA HIS A 85 1.88 -3.91 -11.20
C HIS A 85 2.13 -5.42 -11.34
N PHE A 86 1.41 -6.24 -10.59
CA PHE A 86 1.51 -7.71 -10.65
C PHE A 86 0.43 -8.37 -11.51
N GLU A 87 -0.41 -7.60 -12.22
CA GLU A 87 -1.50 -8.11 -13.08
C GLU A 87 -2.50 -9.01 -12.32
N LEU A 88 -2.81 -8.65 -11.06
CA LEU A 88 -3.64 -9.45 -10.16
C LEU A 88 -5.10 -8.97 -10.06
N GLN A 89 -5.60 -8.26 -11.09
CA GLN A 89 -6.97 -7.77 -11.12
C GLN A 89 -7.98 -8.92 -10.97
N GLY A 90 -8.89 -8.78 -10.00
CA GLY A 90 -9.90 -9.78 -9.68
C GLY A 90 -9.43 -10.89 -8.75
N ARG A 91 -8.16 -10.98 -8.40
CA ARG A 91 -7.59 -11.95 -7.46
C ARG A 91 -7.41 -11.38 -6.05
N VAL A 92 -7.26 -10.07 -5.91
CA VAL A 92 -7.22 -9.38 -4.62
C VAL A 92 -8.65 -9.07 -4.16
N THR A 93 -8.99 -9.43 -2.92
CA THR A 93 -10.36 -9.26 -2.40
C THR A 93 -10.68 -7.81 -2.08
N VAL A 94 -9.73 -7.10 -1.47
CA VAL A 94 -9.87 -5.70 -1.08
C VAL A 94 -8.57 -4.96 -1.39
N GLU A 95 -8.68 -3.92 -2.20
CA GLU A 95 -7.62 -2.95 -2.41
C GLU A 95 -8.00 -1.65 -1.71
N GLY A 96 -7.16 -1.20 -0.77
CA GLY A 96 -7.32 0.05 -0.05
C GLY A 96 -6.32 1.08 -0.52
N GLY A 97 -6.73 2.33 -0.65
CA GLY A 97 -5.88 3.39 -1.11
C GLY A 97 -6.11 4.73 -0.43
N SER A 98 -5.23 5.69 -0.69
CA SER A 98 -5.28 7.02 -0.10
C SER A 98 -5.07 8.13 -1.12
N TYR A 99 -6.04 9.02 -1.25
CA TYR A 99 -5.88 10.21 -2.07
C TYR A 99 -4.89 11.24 -1.51
N SER A 100 -4.46 11.10 -0.26
CA SER A 100 -3.65 12.11 0.43
C SER A 100 -2.16 12.07 0.08
N LYS A 101 -1.70 11.10 -0.67
CA LYS A 101 -0.30 10.93 -1.07
C LYS A 101 -0.10 11.36 -2.53
N ALA A 102 0.11 10.44 -3.44
CA ALA A 102 0.37 10.77 -4.84
C ALA A 102 -0.74 11.63 -5.50
N LEU A 103 -1.98 11.38 -5.12
CA LEU A 103 -3.14 12.11 -5.66
C LEU A 103 -3.39 13.49 -5.03
N GLY A 104 -2.71 13.82 -3.91
CA GLY A 104 -2.68 15.15 -3.30
C GLY A 104 -4.02 15.69 -2.77
N VAL A 105 -5.00 14.83 -2.53
CA VAL A 105 -6.34 15.21 -2.06
C VAL A 105 -6.72 14.42 -0.82
N GLN A 106 -7.46 15.02 0.10
CA GLN A 106 -7.97 14.33 1.28
C GLN A 106 -8.89 13.16 0.88
N GLY A 107 -8.80 12.04 1.62
CA GLY A 107 -9.71 10.92 1.51
C GLY A 107 -8.99 9.60 1.26
N GLY A 108 -9.78 8.57 1.11
CA GLY A 108 -9.34 7.21 0.80
C GLY A 108 -10.39 6.46 0.00
N ILE A 109 -10.01 5.32 -0.49
CA ILE A 109 -10.84 4.43 -1.29
C ILE A 109 -10.65 3.00 -0.82
N ILE A 110 -11.69 2.19 -0.98
CA ILE A 110 -11.59 0.74 -1.05
C ILE A 110 -12.17 0.29 -2.37
N ALA A 111 -11.51 -0.64 -3.03
CA ALA A 111 -11.95 -1.27 -4.26
C ALA A 111 -12.05 -2.80 -4.08
N GLY A 112 -12.94 -3.43 -4.84
CA GLY A 112 -13.19 -4.86 -4.81
C GLY A 112 -14.48 -5.22 -5.53
N SER A 113 -15.04 -6.38 -5.22
CA SER A 113 -16.29 -6.86 -5.85
C SER A 113 -17.49 -5.97 -5.51
N GLU A 114 -18.54 -6.08 -6.32
CA GLU A 114 -19.83 -5.42 -6.04
C GLU A 114 -20.42 -5.87 -4.70
N ASP A 115 -20.27 -7.13 -4.33
CA ASP A 115 -20.72 -7.66 -3.04
C ASP A 115 -19.97 -7.00 -1.87
N LEU A 116 -18.63 -6.82 -1.98
CA LEU A 116 -17.86 -6.08 -1.00
C LEU A 116 -18.36 -4.64 -0.86
N ARG A 117 -18.57 -3.96 -2.00
CA ARG A 117 -19.12 -2.60 -2.02
C ARG A 117 -20.48 -2.52 -1.31
N ASN A 118 -21.38 -3.41 -1.64
CA ASN A 118 -22.74 -3.45 -1.07
C ASN A 118 -22.69 -3.79 0.43
N TYR A 119 -21.81 -4.71 0.83
CA TYR A 119 -21.56 -5.01 2.23
C TYR A 119 -21.02 -3.80 3.00
N ALA A 120 -19.99 -3.15 2.47
CA ALA A 120 -19.40 -1.97 3.09
C ALA A 120 -20.39 -0.81 3.24
N LEU A 121 -21.21 -0.55 2.22
CA LEU A 121 -22.25 0.49 2.26
C LEU A 121 -23.28 0.25 3.38
N ASN A 122 -23.55 -1.00 3.75
CA ASN A 122 -24.57 -1.35 4.75
C ASN A 122 -24.01 -1.65 6.14
N HIS A 123 -22.70 -1.97 6.27
CA HIS A 123 -22.10 -2.44 7.51
C HIS A 123 -20.93 -1.59 8.01
N SER A 124 -20.31 -0.78 7.15
CA SER A 124 -19.23 0.11 7.59
C SER A 124 -19.79 1.31 8.36
N ARG A 125 -19.62 1.29 9.67
CA ARG A 125 -20.13 2.36 10.55
C ARG A 125 -19.51 3.71 10.26
N SER A 126 -18.24 3.75 9.92
CA SER A 126 -17.53 4.98 9.55
C SER A 126 -18.06 5.57 8.24
N TRP A 127 -18.62 4.78 7.35
CA TRP A 127 -19.31 5.23 6.15
C TRP A 127 -20.74 5.69 6.45
N LEU A 128 -21.54 4.83 7.06
CA LEU A 128 -22.97 5.08 7.33
C LEU A 128 -23.23 6.26 8.27
N LEU A 129 -22.34 6.46 9.27
CA LEU A 129 -22.54 7.43 10.34
C LEU A 129 -21.63 8.66 10.17
N SER A 130 -21.15 8.90 8.95
CA SER A 130 -20.34 10.06 8.61
C SER A 130 -21.16 11.10 7.83
N GLY A 131 -20.78 12.37 7.96
CA GLY A 131 -21.36 13.46 7.17
C GLY A 131 -20.92 13.49 5.71
N SER A 132 -20.14 12.48 5.27
CA SER A 132 -19.55 12.41 3.94
C SER A 132 -18.50 13.49 3.65
N GLN A 133 -17.99 13.51 2.43
CA GLN A 133 -16.98 14.49 2.00
C GLN A 133 -17.65 15.71 1.37
N PRO A 134 -17.08 16.93 1.52
CA PRO A 134 -17.54 18.09 0.78
C PRO A 134 -17.47 17.86 -0.74
N PRO A 135 -18.43 18.37 -1.53
CA PRO A 135 -18.44 18.19 -2.98
C PRO A 135 -17.15 18.66 -3.68
N GLY A 136 -16.52 19.72 -3.17
CA GLY A 136 -15.23 20.20 -3.69
C GLY A 136 -14.11 19.19 -3.54
N VAL A 137 -14.06 18.42 -2.45
CA VAL A 137 -13.08 17.34 -2.24
C VAL A 137 -13.34 16.21 -3.24
N ALA A 138 -14.59 15.78 -3.41
CA ALA A 138 -14.94 14.76 -4.38
C ALA A 138 -14.60 15.17 -5.83
N ALA A 139 -14.82 16.42 -6.19
CA ALA A 139 -14.43 16.97 -7.49
C ALA A 139 -12.90 16.96 -7.68
N ALA A 140 -12.14 17.33 -6.64
CA ALA A 140 -10.68 17.32 -6.68
C ALA A 140 -10.12 15.88 -6.79
N GLN A 141 -10.70 14.90 -6.08
CA GLN A 141 -10.35 13.49 -6.22
C GLN A 141 -10.55 12.99 -7.66
N LYS A 142 -11.71 13.32 -8.25
CA LYS A 142 -12.00 12.96 -9.64
C LYS A 142 -10.98 13.58 -10.59
N ALA A 143 -10.72 14.87 -10.47
CA ALA A 143 -9.75 15.58 -11.31
C ALA A 143 -8.33 14.99 -11.17
N SER A 144 -7.91 14.64 -9.96
CA SER A 144 -6.60 14.03 -9.70
C SER A 144 -6.44 12.67 -10.41
N ILE A 145 -7.49 11.84 -10.39
CA ILE A 145 -7.50 10.56 -11.13
C ILE A 145 -7.46 10.80 -12.64
N GLU A 146 -8.21 11.79 -13.13
CA GLU A 146 -8.21 12.16 -14.56
C GLU A 146 -6.82 12.62 -15.01
N VAL A 147 -6.14 13.47 -14.24
CA VAL A 147 -4.75 13.89 -14.49
C VAL A 147 -3.80 12.68 -14.50
N LEU A 148 -3.88 11.80 -13.49
CA LEU A 148 -3.03 10.60 -13.44
C LEU A 148 -3.21 9.71 -14.67
N ARG A 149 -4.44 9.53 -15.13
CA ARG A 149 -4.77 8.71 -16.31
C ARG A 149 -4.32 9.36 -17.62
N ASP A 150 -4.55 10.66 -17.76
CA ASP A 150 -4.41 11.38 -19.02
C ASP A 150 -3.00 11.98 -19.20
N GLU A 151 -2.22 12.06 -18.12
CA GLU A 151 -0.90 12.66 -18.06
C GLU A 151 0.18 11.71 -17.48
N PRO A 152 0.51 10.58 -18.15
CA PRO A 152 1.44 9.57 -17.65
C PRO A 152 2.85 10.10 -17.39
N GLN A 153 3.24 11.23 -18.01
CA GLN A 153 4.53 11.89 -17.82
C GLN A 153 4.81 12.28 -16.35
N HIS A 154 3.80 12.38 -15.49
CA HIS A 154 4.02 12.63 -14.07
C HIS A 154 4.65 11.42 -13.38
N VAL A 155 4.17 10.23 -13.68
CA VAL A 155 4.73 8.96 -13.15
C VAL A 155 6.12 8.71 -13.74
N GLU A 156 6.30 8.93 -15.05
CA GLU A 156 7.60 8.79 -15.71
C GLU A 156 8.65 9.72 -15.11
N ARG A 157 8.29 10.98 -14.85
CA ARG A 157 9.18 11.96 -14.21
C ARG A 157 9.51 11.58 -12.76
N LEU A 158 8.53 11.05 -12.02
CA LEU A 158 8.78 10.54 -10.66
C LEU A 158 9.85 9.46 -10.67
N TRP A 159 9.72 8.47 -11.55
CA TRP A 159 10.70 7.39 -11.66
C TRP A 159 12.07 7.85 -12.16
N SER A 160 12.11 8.78 -13.12
CA SER A 160 13.37 9.40 -13.56
C SER A 160 14.09 10.11 -12.41
N ASN A 161 13.36 10.91 -11.63
CA ASN A 161 13.90 11.60 -10.46
C ASN A 161 14.35 10.60 -9.36
N THR A 162 13.58 9.55 -9.17
CA THR A 162 13.89 8.48 -8.20
C THR A 162 15.22 7.81 -8.52
N ASN A 163 15.38 7.38 -9.76
CA ASN A 163 16.59 6.71 -10.21
C ASN A 163 17.80 7.64 -10.09
N TYR A 164 17.68 8.87 -10.58
CA TYR A 164 18.73 9.88 -10.46
C TYR A 164 19.13 10.10 -8.99
N PHE A 165 18.17 10.32 -8.11
CA PHE A 165 18.44 10.60 -6.70
C PHE A 165 19.06 9.40 -5.97
N ARG A 166 18.58 8.20 -6.26
CA ARG A 166 19.14 6.95 -5.70
C ARG A 166 20.58 6.74 -6.14
N ASP A 167 20.88 6.95 -7.42
CA ASP A 167 22.22 6.78 -7.98
C ASP A 167 23.20 7.80 -7.37
N GLU A 168 22.78 9.06 -7.22
CA GLU A 168 23.60 10.10 -6.57
C GLU A 168 23.87 9.79 -5.10
N LEU A 169 22.84 9.36 -4.33
CA LEU A 169 23.06 8.97 -2.94
C LEU A 169 24.01 7.78 -2.83
N SER A 170 23.86 6.77 -3.68
CA SER A 170 24.72 5.59 -3.71
C SER A 170 26.16 5.97 -4.08
N SER A 171 26.36 6.88 -5.04
CA SER A 171 27.68 7.38 -5.44
C SER A 171 28.39 8.15 -4.33
N LEU A 172 27.62 8.80 -3.45
CA LEU A 172 28.12 9.48 -2.24
C LEU A 172 28.36 8.54 -1.07
N GLY A 173 28.06 7.23 -1.23
CA GLY A 173 28.29 6.21 -0.21
C GLY A 173 27.19 6.10 0.84
N PHE A 174 26.01 6.67 0.60
CA PHE A 174 24.86 6.47 1.49
C PHE A 174 24.25 5.10 1.30
N ASP A 175 23.87 4.48 2.41
CA ASP A 175 23.05 3.27 2.44
C ASP A 175 21.56 3.65 2.32
N THR A 176 20.92 3.21 1.25
CA THR A 176 19.49 3.46 0.95
C THR A 176 18.60 2.25 1.27
N GLY A 177 19.12 1.26 1.99
CA GLY A 177 18.38 0.07 2.38
C GLY A 177 17.96 -0.80 1.20
N VAL A 178 16.81 -1.43 1.33
CA VAL A 178 16.26 -2.40 0.35
C VAL A 178 15.22 -1.76 -0.60
N SER A 179 15.06 -0.46 -0.55
CA SER A 179 14.05 0.25 -1.33
C SER A 179 14.19 0.05 -2.84
N THR A 180 13.07 -0.25 -3.47
CA THR A 180 12.93 -0.34 -4.93
C THR A 180 11.93 0.67 -5.48
N THR A 181 11.39 1.57 -4.62
CA THR A 181 10.36 2.55 -4.96
C THR A 181 10.86 4.00 -4.82
N PRO A 182 10.04 5.01 -5.12
CA PRO A 182 10.37 6.42 -4.86
C PRO A 182 10.56 6.78 -3.38
N ILE A 183 10.25 5.89 -2.45
CA ILE A 183 10.60 6.05 -1.04
C ILE A 183 12.06 5.61 -0.89
N ILE A 184 12.96 6.56 -0.68
CA ILE A 184 14.41 6.30 -0.58
C ILE A 184 14.86 6.61 0.86
N PRO A 185 14.97 5.61 1.74
CA PRO A 185 15.51 5.82 3.08
C PRO A 185 17.00 6.11 3.02
N VAL A 186 17.50 6.89 3.97
CA VAL A 186 18.94 7.06 4.21
C VAL A 186 19.24 6.49 5.58
N MET A 187 19.97 5.39 5.61
CA MET A 187 20.25 4.64 6.84
C MET A 187 21.34 5.36 7.65
N CYS A 188 20.94 5.98 8.75
CA CYS A 188 21.82 6.78 9.60
C CYS A 188 22.38 6.02 10.82
N GLY A 189 21.93 4.79 11.05
CA GLY A 189 22.26 4.00 12.24
C GLY A 189 21.57 4.56 13.50
N GLU A 190 22.20 5.50 14.21
CA GLU A 190 21.64 6.06 15.44
C GLU A 190 20.57 7.14 15.19
N SER A 191 19.48 7.14 15.97
CA SER A 191 18.42 8.15 15.90
C SER A 191 18.92 9.58 16.04
N ARG A 192 19.98 9.81 16.85
CA ARG A 192 20.58 11.14 17.03
C ARG A 192 21.21 11.65 15.73
N VAL A 193 21.85 10.78 14.96
CA VAL A 193 22.46 11.13 13.67
C VAL A 193 21.37 11.50 12.66
N ALA A 194 20.30 10.69 12.58
CA ALA A 194 19.15 10.98 11.72
C ALA A 194 18.51 12.33 12.04
N GLN A 195 18.30 12.63 13.33
CA GLN A 195 17.77 13.93 13.76
C GLN A 195 18.69 15.10 13.42
N GLN A 196 20.02 14.94 13.58
CA GLN A 196 20.99 15.97 13.23
C GLN A 196 21.02 16.22 11.71
N LEU A 197 21.00 15.16 10.90
CA LEU A 197 20.92 15.25 9.45
C LEU A 197 19.64 15.98 9.01
N SER A 198 18.50 15.56 9.52
CA SER A 198 17.20 16.20 9.23
C SER A 198 17.18 17.70 9.56
N ARG A 199 17.82 18.12 10.69
CA ARG A 199 17.91 19.53 11.06
C ARG A 199 18.82 20.35 10.13
N LYS A 200 19.86 19.73 9.56
CA LYS A 200 20.79 20.40 8.64
C LYS A 200 20.22 20.56 7.23
N LEU A 201 19.24 19.73 6.86
CA LEU A 201 18.59 19.75 5.55
C LEU A 201 17.34 20.66 5.50
N ARG A 202 16.93 21.20 6.63
CA ARG A 202 15.85 22.20 6.76
C ARG A 202 16.42 23.62 6.70
#